data_6a031d7c3f1293612684dac238b105e7
#
_entry.id   6a031d7c3f1293612684dac238b105e7
#
_cell.length_a   1.000
_cell.length_b   1.000
_cell.length_c   1.000
_cell.angle_alpha   90.00
_cell.angle_beta   90.00
_cell.angle_gamma   90.00
#
_symmetry.space_group_name_H-M   'P 1'
#
loop_
_entity.id
_entity.type
_entity.pdbx_description
1 polymer ?
#
loop_
_entity_poly.entity_id
_entity_poly.type
_entity_poly.pdbx_seq_one_letter_code
_entity_poly.pdbx_strand_id
1 'polypeptide(L)'
;MQTSLFAPPTPCVPSTEGIKYAGSKLKILPYILECCSDIDYQTVLDGFSGSTRVSQVFAKLGKHVTANDLSDWSRVFAECYLLNNKPSREYQELINHLNALPGSDGWFTEHYGGDPEVKTANKKPFQIKNTKKLDAIREEIDRLSLIGIERAVALSSLILALDSVDSTLGHYVSYLAEWSPRSYKDLTLKVPSVFISEGSN
;
A
#
# COMPACT_ATOMS: atom_id res chain seq x y z
N MET A 1 -1.70 43.76 14.63
CA MET A 1 -2.16 42.67 13.72
C MET A 1 -3.04 41.77 14.54
N GLN A 2 -4.35 41.84 14.34
CA GLN A 2 -5.30 40.90 14.98
C GLN A 2 -5.21 39.55 14.26
N THR A 3 -4.68 38.55 14.94
CA THR A 3 -4.79 37.15 14.50
C THR A 3 -6.26 36.79 14.54
N SER A 4 -6.83 36.44 13.40
CA SER A 4 -8.20 35.95 13.26
C SER A 4 -8.42 34.79 14.21
N LEU A 5 -9.39 34.91 15.12
CA LEU A 5 -9.82 33.87 16.08
C LEU A 5 -10.52 32.68 15.41
N PHE A 6 -10.69 32.72 14.09
CA PHE A 6 -11.30 31.68 13.27
C PHE A 6 -10.38 31.34 12.12
N ALA A 7 -9.41 30.44 12.37
CA ALA A 7 -8.81 29.73 11.24
C ALA A 7 -9.94 28.94 10.56
N PRO A 8 -10.02 28.94 9.23
CA PRO A 8 -10.99 28.09 8.53
C PRO A 8 -10.80 26.64 8.97
N PRO A 9 -11.88 25.89 9.16
CA PRO A 9 -11.76 24.51 9.59
C PRO A 9 -10.87 23.75 8.59
N THR A 10 -9.82 23.11 9.11
CA THR A 10 -8.98 22.24 8.28
C THR A 10 -9.86 21.24 7.56
N PRO A 11 -9.78 21.10 6.22
CA PRO A 11 -10.62 20.17 5.49
C PRO A 11 -10.53 18.77 6.12
N CYS A 12 -11.66 18.13 6.36
CA CYS A 12 -11.69 16.75 6.82
C CYS A 12 -11.15 15.87 5.70
N VAL A 13 -9.92 15.37 5.88
CA VAL A 13 -9.26 14.51 4.88
C VAL A 13 -9.76 13.09 5.05
N PRO A 14 -10.37 12.48 4.03
CA PRO A 14 -10.72 11.06 4.06
C PRO A 14 -9.51 10.19 4.36
N SER A 15 -9.70 9.13 5.15
CA SER A 15 -8.64 8.16 5.43
C SER A 15 -8.18 7.46 4.16
N THR A 16 -6.88 7.21 4.03
CA THR A 16 -6.28 6.52 2.89
C THR A 16 -5.33 5.43 3.36
N GLU A 17 -5.17 4.39 2.56
CA GLU A 17 -4.24 3.31 2.81
C GLU A 17 -3.07 3.34 1.81
N GLY A 18 -1.92 2.83 2.20
CA GLY A 18 -0.72 2.76 1.36
C GLY A 18 0.53 2.59 2.22
N ILE A 19 1.65 2.39 1.57
CA ILE A 19 2.95 2.11 2.18
C ILE A 19 3.67 3.39 2.66
N LYS A 20 4.69 3.18 3.50
CA LYS A 20 5.72 4.18 3.79
C LYS A 20 6.59 4.35 2.53
N TYR A 21 6.57 5.54 2.00
CA TYR A 21 7.23 5.86 0.74
C TYR A 21 7.78 7.28 0.79
N ALA A 22 9.02 7.47 0.36
CA ALA A 22 9.71 8.77 0.44
C ALA A 22 9.00 9.89 -0.33
N GLY A 23 8.23 9.55 -1.36
CA GLY A 23 7.39 10.48 -2.12
C GLY A 23 5.95 10.59 -1.65
N SER A 24 5.57 9.94 -0.53
CA SER A 24 4.17 9.89 -0.07
C SER A 24 3.62 11.28 0.23
N LYS A 25 2.45 11.58 -0.34
CA LYS A 25 1.75 12.84 -0.15
C LYS A 25 0.85 12.86 1.10
N LEU A 26 0.85 11.80 1.92
CA LEU A 26 -0.04 11.66 3.08
C LEU A 26 -0.06 12.90 3.98
N LYS A 27 1.12 13.47 4.29
CA LYS A 27 1.25 14.62 5.17
C LYS A 27 0.77 15.94 4.56
N ILE A 28 0.70 16.02 3.24
CA ILE A 28 0.31 17.24 2.52
C ILE A 28 -1.09 17.16 1.91
N LEU A 29 -1.83 16.06 2.13
CA LEU A 29 -3.21 15.93 1.66
C LEU A 29 -4.12 17.10 2.08
N PRO A 30 -4.07 17.60 3.33
CA PRO A 30 -4.88 18.77 3.71
C PRO A 30 -4.61 19.99 2.83
N TYR A 31 -3.34 20.27 2.55
CA TYR A 31 -2.93 21.42 1.71
C TYR A 31 -3.35 21.23 0.25
N ILE A 32 -3.27 20.00 -0.28
CA ILE A 32 -3.74 19.69 -1.64
C ILE A 32 -5.24 19.97 -1.75
N LEU A 33 -6.04 19.53 -0.76
CA LEU A 33 -7.47 19.78 -0.73
C LEU A 33 -7.79 21.28 -0.60
N GLU A 34 -7.05 22.00 0.24
CA GLU A 34 -7.18 23.46 0.40
C GLU A 34 -6.92 24.18 -0.93
N CYS A 35 -5.86 23.83 -1.65
CA CYS A 35 -5.56 24.41 -2.97
C CYS A 35 -6.65 24.16 -4.02
N CYS A 36 -7.47 23.11 -3.84
CA CYS A 36 -8.56 22.77 -4.75
C CYS A 36 -9.93 23.27 -4.30
N SER A 37 -10.04 23.88 -3.10
CA SER A 37 -11.33 24.22 -2.47
C SER A 37 -12.17 25.20 -3.29
N ASP A 38 -11.52 26.15 -3.95
CA ASP A 38 -12.18 27.23 -4.70
C ASP A 38 -12.36 26.90 -6.19
N ILE A 39 -12.05 25.66 -6.60
CA ILE A 39 -12.16 25.21 -7.98
C ILE A 39 -13.38 24.28 -8.11
N ASP A 40 -14.27 24.61 -9.01
CA ASP A 40 -15.35 23.68 -9.39
C ASP A 40 -14.84 22.66 -10.42
N TYR A 41 -14.74 21.39 -10.01
CA TYR A 41 -14.25 20.29 -10.84
C TYR A 41 -14.97 18.98 -10.51
N GLN A 42 -15.09 18.11 -11.52
CA GLN A 42 -15.65 16.77 -11.38
C GLN A 42 -14.60 15.68 -11.65
N THR A 43 -13.55 16.04 -12.40
CA THR A 43 -12.49 15.11 -12.81
C THR A 43 -11.15 15.54 -12.25
N VAL A 44 -10.32 14.55 -11.90
CA VAL A 44 -8.96 14.77 -11.35
C VAL A 44 -7.99 13.85 -12.08
N LEU A 45 -6.88 14.41 -12.54
CA LEU A 45 -5.73 13.64 -13.00
C LEU A 45 -4.63 13.66 -11.93
N ASP A 46 -4.34 12.49 -11.35
CA ASP A 46 -3.17 12.27 -10.50
C ASP A 46 -2.04 11.74 -11.37
N GLY A 47 -1.21 12.66 -11.88
CA GLY A 47 -0.20 12.38 -12.90
C GLY A 47 1.00 11.55 -12.41
N PHE A 48 1.22 11.46 -11.09
CA PHE A 48 2.29 10.70 -10.43
C PHE A 48 1.75 10.07 -9.15
N SER A 49 0.84 9.09 -9.34
CA SER A 49 -0.04 8.60 -8.28
C SER A 49 0.68 7.84 -7.14
N GLY A 50 1.85 7.25 -7.41
CA GLY A 50 2.63 6.53 -6.40
C GLY A 50 1.77 5.54 -5.62
N SER A 51 1.65 5.72 -4.30
CA SER A 51 0.80 4.90 -3.44
C SER A 51 -0.69 5.26 -3.50
N THR A 52 -1.11 6.03 -4.49
CA THR A 52 -2.50 6.45 -4.80
C THR A 52 -3.24 7.22 -3.70
N ARG A 53 -2.55 7.73 -2.70
CA ARG A 53 -3.22 8.41 -1.56
C ARG A 53 -4.00 9.66 -1.99
N VAL A 54 -3.48 10.43 -2.94
CA VAL A 54 -4.18 11.59 -3.51
C VAL A 54 -5.40 11.11 -4.29
N SER A 55 -5.21 10.15 -5.18
CA SER A 55 -6.28 9.52 -5.96
C SER A 55 -7.41 8.99 -5.06
N GLN A 56 -7.07 8.27 -3.96
CA GLN A 56 -8.05 7.74 -3.01
C GLN A 56 -8.87 8.85 -2.34
N VAL A 57 -8.24 9.97 -1.96
CA VAL A 57 -8.94 11.10 -1.33
C VAL A 57 -9.98 11.67 -2.28
N PHE A 58 -9.59 11.98 -3.52
CA PHE A 58 -10.51 12.57 -4.49
C PHE A 58 -11.62 11.60 -4.90
N ALA A 59 -11.32 10.31 -5.03
CA ALA A 59 -12.34 9.29 -5.29
C ALA A 59 -13.35 9.21 -4.14
N LYS A 60 -12.89 9.25 -2.88
CA LYS A 60 -13.78 9.29 -1.69
C LYS A 60 -14.60 10.57 -1.57
N LEU A 61 -14.15 11.64 -2.20
CA LEU A 61 -14.92 12.88 -2.33
C LEU A 61 -15.87 12.89 -3.55
N GLY A 62 -16.05 11.74 -4.20
CA GLY A 62 -16.98 11.57 -5.32
C GLY A 62 -16.47 12.12 -6.65
N LYS A 63 -15.16 12.34 -6.79
CA LYS A 63 -14.57 12.82 -8.05
C LYS A 63 -14.19 11.65 -8.94
N HIS A 64 -14.31 11.85 -10.25
CA HIS A 64 -13.81 10.90 -11.24
C HIS A 64 -12.28 11.06 -11.35
N VAL A 65 -11.52 10.03 -10.96
CA VAL A 65 -10.06 10.11 -10.85
C VAL A 65 -9.39 9.26 -11.92
N THR A 66 -8.45 9.88 -12.64
CA THR A 66 -7.49 9.17 -13.49
C THR A 66 -6.14 9.15 -12.77
N ALA A 67 -5.70 7.97 -12.35
CA ALA A 67 -4.38 7.78 -11.74
C ALA A 67 -3.37 7.32 -12.81
N ASN A 68 -2.22 7.99 -12.86
CA ASN A 68 -1.11 7.65 -13.76
C ASN A 68 0.18 7.54 -12.99
N ASP A 69 0.99 6.54 -13.30
CA ASP A 69 2.36 6.38 -12.80
C ASP A 69 3.15 5.46 -13.73
N LEU A 70 4.46 5.55 -13.68
CA LEU A 70 5.36 4.68 -14.44
C LEU A 70 5.53 3.30 -13.77
N SER A 71 5.34 3.23 -12.44
CA SER A 71 5.63 2.04 -11.64
C SER A 71 4.48 1.04 -11.65
N ASP A 72 4.77 -0.23 -11.91
CA ASP A 72 3.77 -1.31 -11.88
C ASP A 72 3.07 -1.44 -10.51
N TRP A 73 3.79 -1.27 -9.41
CA TRP A 73 3.19 -1.32 -8.08
C TRP A 73 2.17 -0.19 -7.84
N SER A 74 2.36 0.97 -8.45
CA SER A 74 1.38 2.07 -8.40
C SER A 74 0.11 1.70 -9.15
N ARG A 75 0.24 1.04 -10.31
CA ARG A 75 -0.89 0.50 -11.06
C ARG A 75 -1.66 -0.54 -10.24
N VAL A 76 -0.95 -1.44 -9.56
CA VAL A 76 -1.57 -2.44 -8.67
C VAL A 76 -2.40 -1.76 -7.57
N PHE A 77 -1.89 -0.72 -6.93
CA PHE A 77 -2.66 0.05 -5.96
C PHE A 77 -3.85 0.78 -6.58
N ALA A 78 -3.67 1.38 -7.76
CA ALA A 78 -4.77 2.05 -8.46
C ALA A 78 -5.91 1.06 -8.80
N GLU A 79 -5.60 -0.09 -9.36
CA GLU A 79 -6.57 -1.15 -9.63
C GLU A 79 -7.29 -1.62 -8.34
N CYS A 80 -6.54 -1.82 -7.26
CA CYS A 80 -7.08 -2.26 -5.97
C CYS A 80 -8.03 -1.22 -5.35
N TYR A 81 -7.65 0.06 -5.34
CA TYR A 81 -8.40 1.07 -4.59
C TYR A 81 -9.41 1.85 -5.43
N LEU A 82 -9.16 2.03 -6.73
CA LEU A 82 -10.00 2.90 -7.56
C LEU A 82 -10.95 2.12 -8.47
N LEU A 83 -10.58 0.91 -8.91
CA LEU A 83 -11.39 0.11 -9.83
C LEU A 83 -12.16 -1.01 -9.13
N ASN A 84 -11.90 -1.26 -7.85
CA ASN A 84 -12.58 -2.31 -7.13
C ASN A 84 -14.04 -1.94 -6.87
N ASN A 85 -14.93 -2.86 -7.21
CA ASN A 85 -16.39 -2.74 -7.05
C ASN A 85 -16.98 -3.83 -6.14
N LYS A 86 -16.12 -4.62 -5.47
CA LYS A 86 -16.55 -5.69 -4.57
C LYS A 86 -16.24 -5.33 -3.11
N PRO A 87 -17.08 -5.70 -2.16
CA PRO A 87 -16.82 -5.48 -0.74
C PRO A 87 -15.65 -6.34 -0.24
N SER A 88 -14.93 -5.83 0.76
CA SER A 88 -13.72 -6.49 1.32
C SER A 88 -13.96 -7.94 1.74
N ARG A 89 -15.18 -8.29 2.19
CA ARG A 89 -15.52 -9.66 2.61
C ARG A 89 -15.35 -10.70 1.51
N GLU A 90 -15.48 -10.32 0.24
CA GLU A 90 -15.33 -11.25 -0.89
C GLU A 90 -13.88 -11.68 -1.13
N TYR A 91 -12.92 -10.97 -0.59
CA TYR A 91 -11.50 -11.31 -0.69
C TYR A 91 -10.98 -12.05 0.54
N GLN A 92 -11.80 -12.21 1.60
CA GLN A 92 -11.32 -12.76 2.87
C GLN A 92 -10.84 -14.21 2.74
N GLU A 93 -11.53 -15.03 1.95
CA GLU A 93 -11.15 -16.42 1.73
C GLU A 93 -9.81 -16.53 1.01
N LEU A 94 -9.59 -15.71 -0.03
CA LEU A 94 -8.31 -15.62 -0.74
C LEU A 94 -7.18 -15.22 0.23
N ILE A 95 -7.38 -14.18 1.02
CA ILE A 95 -6.38 -13.70 1.98
C ILE A 95 -6.11 -14.75 3.08
N ASN A 96 -7.13 -15.44 3.55
CA ASN A 96 -6.96 -16.53 4.51
C ASN A 96 -6.16 -17.71 3.91
N HIS A 97 -6.46 -18.08 2.65
CA HIS A 97 -5.72 -19.11 1.93
C HIS A 97 -4.23 -18.73 1.81
N LEU A 98 -3.93 -17.51 1.35
CA LEU A 98 -2.54 -17.02 1.22
C LEU A 98 -1.81 -16.96 2.59
N ASN A 99 -2.52 -16.60 3.65
CA ASN A 99 -1.97 -16.61 5.00
C ASN A 99 -1.70 -18.02 5.54
N ALA A 100 -2.44 -19.04 5.10
CA ALA A 100 -2.27 -20.41 5.55
C ALA A 100 -1.07 -21.13 4.90
N LEU A 101 -0.51 -20.61 3.81
CA LEU A 101 0.61 -21.23 3.10
C LEU A 101 1.81 -21.41 4.01
N PRO A 102 2.52 -22.53 3.96
CA PRO A 102 3.84 -22.65 4.56
C PRO A 102 4.83 -21.75 3.81
N GLY A 103 5.92 -21.37 4.48
CA GLY A 103 7.02 -20.66 3.81
C GLY A 103 7.78 -21.60 2.88
N SER A 104 8.32 -21.08 1.79
CA SER A 104 9.20 -21.78 0.86
C SER A 104 10.48 -21.02 0.63
N ASP A 105 11.57 -21.72 0.30
CA ASP A 105 12.79 -21.06 -0.17
C ASP A 105 12.62 -20.67 -1.64
N GLY A 106 12.95 -19.41 -1.96
CA GLY A 106 12.83 -18.88 -3.31
C GLY A 106 13.71 -17.67 -3.51
N TRP A 107 13.45 -16.96 -4.60
CA TRP A 107 14.27 -15.82 -5.03
C TRP A 107 14.33 -14.69 -3.99
N PHE A 108 13.19 -14.36 -3.36
CA PHE A 108 13.17 -13.31 -2.34
C PHE A 108 13.93 -13.71 -1.08
N THR A 109 13.86 -14.98 -0.69
CA THR A 109 14.60 -15.52 0.45
C THR A 109 16.10 -15.44 0.21
N GLU A 110 16.58 -15.81 -0.95
CA GLU A 110 17.98 -15.74 -1.32
C GLU A 110 18.50 -14.29 -1.33
N HIS A 111 17.74 -13.37 -1.91
CA HIS A 111 18.23 -12.02 -2.18
C HIS A 111 17.91 -11.02 -1.05
N TYR A 112 16.80 -11.16 -0.34
CA TYR A 112 16.29 -10.20 0.64
C TYR A 112 16.10 -10.75 2.04
N GLY A 113 16.24 -12.07 2.24
CA GLY A 113 16.10 -12.71 3.54
C GLY A 113 17.39 -12.61 4.36
N GLY A 114 17.28 -12.14 5.62
CA GLY A 114 18.39 -12.08 6.55
C GLY A 114 18.14 -12.91 7.81
N ASP A 115 19.20 -13.45 8.38
CA ASP A 115 19.18 -14.21 9.64
C ASP A 115 18.89 -13.25 10.80
N PRO A 116 17.84 -13.50 11.61
CA PRO A 116 17.52 -12.69 12.78
C PRO A 116 18.58 -12.73 13.88
N GLU A 117 19.39 -13.78 13.96
CA GLU A 117 20.46 -13.93 14.94
C GLU A 117 21.70 -13.08 14.62
N VAL A 118 21.85 -12.66 13.37
CA VAL A 118 22.93 -11.80 12.92
C VAL A 118 22.53 -10.34 13.13
N LYS A 119 22.96 -9.72 14.23
CA LYS A 119 22.64 -8.33 14.59
C LYS A 119 23.19 -7.30 13.60
N THR A 120 24.29 -7.63 12.95
CA THR A 120 24.97 -6.70 12.05
C THR A 120 25.05 -7.25 10.63
N ALA A 121 24.78 -6.39 9.69
CA ALA A 121 25.50 -6.34 8.43
C ALA A 121 25.18 -7.34 7.31
N ASN A 122 24.22 -8.20 7.38
CA ASN A 122 23.76 -8.80 6.13
C ASN A 122 22.87 -7.83 5.32
N LYS A 123 22.66 -6.64 5.86
CA LYS A 123 21.97 -5.52 5.19
C LYS A 123 20.78 -6.00 4.35
N LYS A 124 19.90 -6.78 4.98
CA LYS A 124 18.73 -7.35 4.35
C LYS A 124 17.47 -6.63 4.84
N PRO A 125 16.49 -6.38 3.97
CA PRO A 125 15.28 -5.65 4.34
C PRO A 125 14.30 -6.46 5.19
N PHE A 126 14.37 -7.79 5.14
CA PHE A 126 13.42 -8.66 5.83
C PHE A 126 14.13 -9.80 6.55
N GLN A 127 13.51 -10.30 7.62
CA GLN A 127 13.94 -11.55 8.23
C GLN A 127 13.58 -12.74 7.31
N ILE A 128 14.42 -13.76 7.31
CA ILE A 128 14.31 -14.93 6.43
C ILE A 128 12.94 -15.63 6.52
N LYS A 129 12.32 -15.67 7.71
CA LYS A 129 10.98 -16.23 7.89
C LYS A 129 9.91 -15.51 7.06
N ASN A 130 10.04 -14.18 6.95
CA ASN A 130 9.10 -13.35 6.21
C ASN A 130 9.33 -13.42 4.69
N THR A 131 10.58 -13.57 4.25
CA THR A 131 10.86 -13.78 2.82
C THR A 131 10.45 -15.16 2.35
N LYS A 132 10.60 -16.21 3.16
CA LYS A 132 10.04 -17.54 2.85
C LYS A 132 8.52 -17.49 2.67
N LYS A 133 7.85 -16.72 3.51
CA LYS A 133 6.40 -16.50 3.37
C LYS A 133 6.06 -15.70 2.12
N LEU A 134 6.87 -14.68 1.80
CA LEU A 134 6.75 -13.88 0.57
C LEU A 134 6.89 -14.76 -0.68
N ASP A 135 7.91 -15.61 -0.75
CA ASP A 135 8.13 -16.51 -1.89
C ASP A 135 6.90 -17.42 -2.10
N ALA A 136 6.43 -18.10 -1.04
CA ALA A 136 5.26 -18.96 -1.12
C ALA A 136 3.99 -18.23 -1.58
N ILE A 137 3.73 -17.04 -1.04
CA ILE A 137 2.55 -16.25 -1.40
C ILE A 137 2.66 -15.75 -2.84
N ARG A 138 3.83 -15.30 -3.26
CA ARG A 138 4.03 -14.77 -4.61
C ARG A 138 3.85 -15.84 -5.68
N GLU A 139 4.41 -17.03 -5.44
CA GLU A 139 4.21 -18.20 -6.29
C GLU A 139 2.73 -18.60 -6.37
N GLU A 140 2.05 -18.62 -5.23
CA GLU A 140 0.64 -19.01 -5.18
C GLU A 140 -0.27 -18.05 -5.93
N ILE A 141 -0.03 -16.73 -5.84
CA ILE A 141 -0.77 -15.72 -6.62
C ILE A 141 -0.64 -16.00 -8.12
N ASP A 142 0.55 -16.39 -8.58
CA ASP A 142 0.75 -16.76 -9.99
C ASP A 142 0.13 -18.13 -10.33
N ARG A 143 0.23 -19.12 -9.44
CA ARG A 143 -0.39 -20.45 -9.61
C ARG A 143 -1.92 -20.38 -9.72
N LEU A 144 -2.54 -19.53 -8.92
CA LEU A 144 -3.98 -19.27 -8.96
C LEU A 144 -4.42 -18.53 -10.22
N SER A 145 -3.49 -18.05 -11.03
CA SER A 145 -3.76 -17.30 -12.27
C SER A 145 -4.72 -16.14 -12.06
N LEU A 146 -4.60 -15.46 -10.90
CA LEU A 146 -5.42 -14.29 -10.59
C LEU A 146 -5.21 -13.19 -11.61
N ILE A 147 -6.29 -12.56 -12.05
CA ILE A 147 -6.29 -11.47 -13.03
C ILE A 147 -7.03 -10.24 -12.49
N GLY A 148 -6.77 -9.08 -13.10
CA GLY A 148 -7.49 -7.84 -12.81
C GLY A 148 -7.49 -7.49 -11.33
N ILE A 149 -8.64 -7.10 -10.81
CA ILE A 149 -8.82 -6.59 -9.45
C ILE A 149 -8.45 -7.62 -8.38
N GLU A 150 -8.76 -8.89 -8.56
CA GLU A 150 -8.42 -9.93 -7.57
C GLU A 150 -6.90 -10.07 -7.40
N ARG A 151 -6.15 -10.04 -8.51
CA ARG A 151 -4.69 -10.00 -8.48
C ARG A 151 -4.18 -8.73 -7.81
N ALA A 152 -4.78 -7.58 -8.13
CA ALA A 152 -4.40 -6.30 -7.55
C ALA A 152 -4.64 -6.27 -6.04
N VAL A 153 -5.76 -6.81 -5.54
CA VAL A 153 -6.05 -6.92 -4.10
C VAL A 153 -5.03 -7.82 -3.41
N ALA A 154 -4.72 -9.01 -3.96
CA ALA A 154 -3.75 -9.93 -3.39
C ALA A 154 -2.35 -9.31 -3.32
N LEU A 155 -1.88 -8.67 -4.39
CA LEU A 155 -0.58 -8.01 -4.43
C LEU A 155 -0.53 -6.77 -3.53
N SER A 156 -1.58 -5.95 -3.48
CA SER A 156 -1.66 -4.80 -2.57
C SER A 156 -1.60 -5.26 -1.11
N SER A 157 -2.34 -6.31 -0.76
CA SER A 157 -2.30 -6.92 0.57
C SER A 157 -0.88 -7.39 0.93
N LEU A 158 -0.18 -8.02 -0.01
CA LEU A 158 1.20 -8.48 0.19
C LEU A 158 2.17 -7.30 0.36
N ILE A 159 2.08 -6.27 -0.48
CA ILE A 159 2.94 -5.07 -0.39
C ILE A 159 2.73 -4.33 0.95
N LEU A 160 1.47 -4.18 1.39
CA LEU A 160 1.15 -3.58 2.69
C LEU A 160 1.70 -4.42 3.86
N ALA A 161 1.59 -5.75 3.78
CA ALA A 161 2.11 -6.65 4.79
C ALA A 161 3.64 -6.55 4.87
N LEU A 162 4.33 -6.51 3.74
CA LEU A 162 5.80 -6.31 3.68
C LEU A 162 6.21 -4.97 4.31
N ASP A 163 5.50 -3.87 4.03
CA ASP A 163 5.76 -2.56 4.65
C ASP A 163 5.60 -2.57 6.19
N SER A 164 4.84 -3.53 6.72
CA SER A 164 4.63 -3.68 8.16
C SER A 164 5.75 -4.43 8.88
N VAL A 165 6.57 -5.22 8.17
CA VAL A 165 7.61 -6.09 8.72
C VAL A 165 9.01 -5.80 8.18
N ASP A 166 9.18 -4.73 7.42
CA ASP A 166 10.48 -4.36 6.86
C ASP A 166 11.44 -3.78 7.92
N SER A 167 12.73 -3.87 7.65
CA SER A 167 13.80 -3.26 8.45
C SER A 167 14.59 -2.26 7.62
N THR A 168 13.87 -1.30 7.02
CA THR A 168 14.42 -0.29 6.13
C THR A 168 14.06 1.12 6.59
N LEU A 169 14.64 2.11 5.93
CA LEU A 169 14.32 3.54 6.12
C LEU A 169 13.19 4.03 5.20
N GLY A 170 12.38 3.11 4.66
CA GLY A 170 11.26 3.44 3.75
C GLY A 170 11.59 3.21 2.27
N HIS A 171 12.73 2.60 1.99
CA HIS A 171 13.09 2.08 0.65
C HIS A 171 14.13 0.98 0.79
N TYR A 172 14.17 0.04 -0.15
CA TYR A 172 14.99 -1.17 -0.06
C TYR A 172 16.48 -0.97 -0.38
N VAL A 173 16.94 0.26 -0.55
CA VAL A 173 18.34 0.62 -0.80
C VAL A 173 19.06 1.06 0.49
N SER A 174 18.30 1.41 1.55
CA SER A 174 18.86 1.83 2.83
C SER A 174 18.30 0.96 3.95
N TYR A 175 19.19 0.25 4.59
CA TYR A 175 18.89 -0.68 5.68
C TYR A 175 19.25 -0.07 7.04
N LEU A 176 18.57 -0.52 8.07
CA LEU A 176 18.94 -0.20 9.45
C LEU A 176 20.18 -1.01 9.84
N ALA A 177 21.00 -0.46 10.74
CA ALA A 177 22.17 -1.16 11.28
C ALA A 177 21.77 -2.40 12.09
N GLU A 178 20.61 -2.34 12.73
CA GLU A 178 20.02 -3.42 13.52
C GLU A 178 18.61 -3.72 13.02
N TRP A 179 18.11 -4.91 13.32
CA TRP A 179 16.74 -5.29 13.02
C TRP A 179 15.74 -4.38 13.73
N SER A 180 14.83 -3.79 12.98
CA SER A 180 13.74 -3.02 13.57
C SER A 180 12.81 -3.91 14.38
N PRO A 181 12.20 -3.43 15.49
CA PRO A 181 11.25 -4.22 16.27
C PRO A 181 10.09 -4.80 15.44
N ARG A 182 9.66 -4.09 14.40
CA ARG A 182 8.59 -4.54 13.52
C ARG A 182 8.97 -5.75 12.64
N SER A 183 10.28 -5.90 12.32
CA SER A 183 10.76 -7.02 11.49
C SER A 183 10.62 -8.39 12.15
N TYR A 184 10.50 -8.42 13.47
CA TYR A 184 10.26 -9.66 14.22
C TYR A 184 8.82 -10.17 14.15
N LYS A 185 7.88 -9.36 13.67
CA LYS A 185 6.51 -9.78 13.42
C LYS A 185 6.45 -10.75 12.23
N ASP A 186 5.42 -11.58 12.22
CA ASP A 186 5.15 -12.46 11.09
C ASP A 186 4.46 -11.70 9.96
N LEU A 187 4.85 -12.01 8.73
CA LEU A 187 4.20 -11.50 7.53
C LEU A 187 2.76 -12.05 7.50
N THR A 188 1.81 -11.15 7.69
CA THR A 188 0.38 -11.49 7.70
C THR A 188 -0.38 -10.53 6.81
N LEU A 189 -1.04 -11.08 5.81
CA LEU A 189 -1.88 -10.33 4.87
C LEU A 189 -3.19 -9.93 5.54
N LYS A 190 -3.68 -8.74 5.19
CA LYS A 190 -5.03 -8.26 5.51
C LYS A 190 -5.69 -7.84 4.22
N VAL A 191 -7.00 -7.97 4.13
CA VAL A 191 -7.74 -7.37 3.02
C VAL A 191 -7.52 -5.86 3.05
N PRO A 192 -7.05 -5.24 1.95
CA PRO A 192 -6.90 -3.80 1.89
C PRO A 192 -8.22 -3.07 2.19
N SER A 193 -8.14 -1.84 2.67
CA SER A 193 -9.31 -0.99 2.95
C SER A 193 -9.93 -0.51 1.65
N VAL A 194 -10.51 -1.44 0.88
CA VAL A 194 -11.22 -1.13 -0.36
C VAL A 194 -12.49 -0.33 -0.06
N PHE A 195 -12.81 0.60 -0.91
CA PHE A 195 -14.06 1.33 -0.86
C PHE A 195 -14.77 1.21 -2.20
N ILE A 196 -16.08 1.08 -2.11
CA ILE A 196 -16.93 1.09 -3.30
C ILE A 196 -17.34 2.53 -3.52
N SER A 197 -17.02 3.10 -4.69
CA SER A 197 -17.61 4.36 -5.08
C SER A 197 -19.10 4.11 -5.38
N GLU A 198 -19.99 4.65 -4.54
CA GLU A 198 -21.39 4.73 -4.90
C GLU A 198 -21.50 5.66 -6.12
N GLY A 199 -21.63 5.11 -7.32
CA GLY A 199 -21.88 5.91 -8.51
C GLY A 199 -21.05 5.62 -9.76
N SER A 200 -20.28 4.57 -9.84
CA SER A 200 -19.76 4.10 -11.13
C SER A 200 -20.76 3.16 -11.80
N ASN A 201 -21.77 3.74 -12.45
CA ASN A 201 -22.56 3.11 -13.50
C ASN A 201 -22.00 3.52 -14.85
#